data_3874ee0b4e59e877584e4844a9a8a625
#
_entry.id   3874ee0b4e59e877584e4844a9a8a625
#
_cell.length_a   1.000
_cell.length_b   1.000
_cell.length_c   1.000
_cell.angle_alpha   90.00
_cell.angle_beta   90.00
_cell.angle_gamma   90.00
#
_symmetry.space_group_name_H-M   'P 1'
#
loop_
_entity.id
_entity.type
_entity.pdbx_description
1 polymer ?
#
loop_
_entity_poly.entity_id
_entity_poly.type
_entity_poly.pdbx_seq_one_letter_code
_entity_poly.pdbx_strand_id
1 'polypeptide(L)'
;IRPAGESLKGFGGMANPIKLKDLYSRVASLLGKAIGRKLSTVECCLLIDEAAVTIVAGNIRRSAGMRQFASDDKEAASAKENLWSQDENGNWRIDPEKDALRMANHTRVYHTKPTYQTVLDAVTKQFHSGEGAIQFAPEAIARSNADILKDDELRKEFIEIYSEQGKDEARNWINSSYGPFSEEELDHRMSRYGLNPCGEILGNDFHCNLAEVHLNQIDPENFEEQKKAFKAAALSVACLLNHEFEVERYRKSREYDPIVGVSFTGLFDFCVHAFG
;
A
#
# COMPACT_ATOMS: atom_id res chain seq x y z
N ILE A 1 11.11 27.15 2.88
CA ILE A 1 11.41 26.19 1.76
C ILE A 1 12.92 26.10 1.64
N ARG A 2 13.46 24.89 1.56
CA ARG A 2 14.89 24.67 1.36
C ARG A 2 15.33 25.14 -0.01
N PRO A 3 16.52 25.74 -0.15
CA PRO A 3 17.06 26.13 -1.45
C PRO A 3 17.36 24.89 -2.32
N ALA A 4 17.27 25.08 -3.65
CA ALA A 4 17.63 24.03 -4.59
C ALA A 4 19.09 23.60 -4.40
N GLY A 5 19.33 22.28 -4.43
CA GLY A 5 20.66 21.70 -4.26
C GLY A 5 21.14 21.56 -2.80
N GLU A 6 20.32 21.97 -1.81
CA GLU A 6 20.66 21.69 -0.40
C GLU A 6 20.57 20.19 -0.12
N SER A 7 21.60 19.65 0.53
CA SER A 7 21.62 18.23 0.93
C SER A 7 20.54 17.92 1.96
N LEU A 8 19.78 16.84 1.71
CA LEU A 8 18.75 16.35 2.63
C LEU A 8 19.41 15.47 3.71
N LYS A 9 19.45 16.00 4.94
CA LYS A 9 19.98 15.26 6.09
C LYS A 9 19.07 14.09 6.43
N GLY A 10 19.66 12.93 6.63
CA GLY A 10 18.95 11.71 7.07
C GLY A 10 18.43 10.80 5.96
N PHE A 11 18.05 11.34 4.79
CA PHE A 11 17.47 10.53 3.70
C PHE A 11 18.30 10.49 2.41
N GLY A 12 19.42 11.25 2.37
CA GLY A 12 20.22 11.42 1.15
C GLY A 12 19.46 12.19 0.06
N GLY A 13 20.18 12.57 -1.01
CA GLY A 13 19.63 13.37 -2.11
C GLY A 13 19.67 14.87 -1.83
N MET A 14 19.12 15.65 -2.77
CA MET A 14 19.12 17.10 -2.74
C MET A 14 17.72 17.68 -2.86
N ALA A 15 17.48 18.82 -2.22
CA ALA A 15 16.20 19.55 -2.30
C ALA A 15 15.96 20.07 -3.73
N ASN A 16 14.72 19.91 -4.20
CA ASN A 16 14.26 20.46 -5.47
C ASN A 16 12.92 21.20 -5.29
N PRO A 17 12.92 22.43 -4.79
CA PRO A 17 11.69 23.20 -4.54
C PRO A 17 10.97 23.65 -5.81
N ILE A 18 11.59 23.54 -6.99
CA ILE A 18 10.98 23.91 -8.28
C ILE A 18 9.70 23.10 -8.51
N LYS A 19 9.71 21.80 -8.13
CA LYS A 19 8.55 20.92 -8.24
C LYS A 19 7.32 21.39 -7.45
N LEU A 20 7.49 22.16 -6.38
CA LEU A 20 6.37 22.72 -5.62
C LEU A 20 5.57 23.73 -6.45
N LYS A 21 6.23 24.50 -7.32
CA LYS A 21 5.53 25.44 -8.23
C LYS A 21 4.62 24.68 -9.19
N ASP A 22 5.14 23.61 -9.77
CA ASP A 22 4.38 22.76 -10.69
C ASP A 22 3.20 22.10 -9.97
N LEU A 23 3.43 21.57 -8.75
CA LEU A 23 2.38 20.99 -7.91
C LEU A 23 1.22 21.98 -7.71
N TYR A 24 1.49 23.19 -7.26
CA TYR A 24 0.44 24.16 -7.00
C TYR A 24 -0.35 24.53 -8.26
N SER A 25 0.33 24.66 -9.39
CA SER A 25 -0.31 24.95 -10.68
C SER A 25 -1.23 23.80 -11.12
N ARG A 26 -0.76 22.56 -11.00
CA ARG A 26 -1.52 21.35 -11.38
C ARG A 26 -2.72 21.14 -10.46
N VAL A 27 -2.52 21.25 -9.14
CA VAL A 27 -3.61 21.14 -8.15
C VAL A 27 -4.66 22.23 -8.38
N ALA A 28 -4.25 23.49 -8.62
CA ALA A 28 -5.19 24.58 -8.91
C ALA A 28 -5.99 24.32 -10.19
N SER A 29 -5.35 23.79 -11.24
CA SER A 29 -6.03 23.40 -12.49
C SER A 29 -7.04 22.30 -12.26
N LEU A 30 -6.67 21.24 -11.51
CA LEU A 30 -7.53 20.10 -11.17
C LEU A 30 -8.78 20.57 -10.39
N LEU A 31 -8.58 21.33 -9.33
CA LEU A 31 -9.67 21.86 -8.52
C LEU A 31 -10.53 22.85 -9.29
N GLY A 32 -9.92 23.66 -10.17
CA GLY A 32 -10.63 24.60 -11.06
C GLY A 32 -11.60 23.88 -12.00
N LYS A 33 -11.20 22.73 -12.57
CA LYS A 33 -12.06 21.88 -13.43
C LYS A 33 -13.23 21.25 -12.66
N ALA A 34 -13.12 21.13 -11.35
CA ALA A 34 -14.12 20.49 -10.49
C ALA A 34 -15.08 21.48 -9.79
N ILE A 35 -14.97 22.77 -10.04
CA ILE A 35 -15.85 23.77 -9.42
C ILE A 35 -17.32 23.46 -9.68
N GLY A 36 -18.13 23.42 -8.63
CA GLY A 36 -19.57 23.17 -8.69
C GLY A 36 -19.98 21.70 -8.71
N ARG A 37 -19.04 20.77 -8.62
CA ARG A 37 -19.30 19.31 -8.52
C ARG A 37 -18.36 18.64 -7.53
N LYS A 38 -18.66 17.38 -7.19
CA LYS A 38 -17.71 16.53 -6.44
C LYS A 38 -16.55 16.13 -7.34
N LEU A 39 -15.39 15.89 -6.72
CA LEU A 39 -14.25 15.26 -7.38
C LEU A 39 -14.58 13.82 -7.79
N SER A 40 -14.09 13.38 -8.94
CA SER A 40 -14.11 11.97 -9.31
C SER A 40 -13.02 11.19 -8.54
N THR A 41 -13.12 9.86 -8.52
CA THR A 41 -12.09 9.00 -7.91
C THR A 41 -10.72 9.23 -8.55
N VAL A 42 -10.66 9.40 -9.88
CA VAL A 42 -9.42 9.66 -10.61
C VAL A 42 -8.84 11.02 -10.22
N GLU A 43 -9.66 12.06 -10.07
CA GLU A 43 -9.20 13.37 -9.60
C GLU A 43 -8.67 13.31 -8.17
N CYS A 44 -9.31 12.54 -7.29
CA CYS A 44 -8.79 12.29 -5.94
C CYS A 44 -7.42 11.59 -5.97
N CYS A 45 -7.25 10.58 -6.83
CA CYS A 45 -5.97 9.90 -7.03
C CYS A 45 -4.91 10.88 -7.53
N LEU A 46 -5.23 11.68 -8.55
CA LEU A 46 -4.31 12.67 -9.11
C LEU A 46 -3.84 13.70 -8.07
N LEU A 47 -4.74 14.24 -7.23
CA LEU A 47 -4.35 15.19 -6.19
C LEU A 47 -3.29 14.64 -5.24
N ILE A 48 -3.44 13.38 -4.83
CA ILE A 48 -2.49 12.71 -3.93
C ILE A 48 -1.19 12.38 -4.68
N ASP A 49 -1.30 11.91 -5.91
CA ASP A 49 -0.15 11.48 -6.71
C ASP A 49 0.69 12.67 -7.19
N GLU A 50 0.08 13.83 -7.48
CA GLU A 50 0.80 15.08 -7.73
C GLU A 50 1.65 15.51 -6.52
N ALA A 51 1.12 15.38 -5.31
CA ALA A 51 1.90 15.61 -4.10
C ALA A 51 3.07 14.62 -4.00
N ALA A 52 2.86 13.35 -4.35
CA ALA A 52 3.89 12.31 -4.34
C ALA A 52 5.02 12.59 -5.35
N VAL A 53 4.73 13.17 -6.52
CA VAL A 53 5.74 13.56 -7.52
C VAL A 53 6.76 14.54 -6.96
N THR A 54 6.35 15.43 -6.05
CA THR A 54 7.26 16.43 -5.46
C THR A 54 8.26 15.85 -4.48
N ILE A 55 8.00 14.64 -3.95
CA ILE A 55 8.86 13.99 -2.95
C ILE A 55 10.06 13.30 -3.60
N VAL A 56 10.09 13.19 -4.94
CA VAL A 56 11.25 12.67 -5.67
C VAL A 56 12.38 13.69 -5.61
N ALA A 57 13.48 13.33 -4.94
CA ALA A 57 14.66 14.17 -4.80
C ALA A 57 15.92 13.41 -5.23
N GLY A 58 16.79 14.05 -6.01
CA GLY A 58 18.06 13.48 -6.45
C GLY A 58 17.90 12.16 -7.23
N ASN A 59 16.86 12.05 -8.06
CA ASN A 59 16.47 10.84 -8.81
C ASN A 59 16.07 9.63 -7.93
N ILE A 60 15.89 9.82 -6.63
CA ILE A 60 15.44 8.78 -5.71
C ILE A 60 13.94 8.99 -5.44
N ARG A 61 13.14 7.97 -5.70
CA ARG A 61 11.72 7.94 -5.35
C ARG A 61 11.58 7.82 -3.83
N ARG A 62 10.93 8.80 -3.19
CA ARG A 62 10.69 8.86 -1.74
C ARG A 62 9.25 8.59 -1.37
N SER A 63 8.39 8.32 -2.34
CA SER A 63 6.99 8.02 -2.12
C SER A 63 6.58 6.86 -3.01
N ALA A 64 5.75 6.00 -2.48
CA ALA A 64 5.01 4.99 -3.19
C ALA A 64 3.58 5.00 -2.67
N GLY A 65 2.60 4.71 -3.52
CA GLY A 65 1.20 4.75 -3.17
C GLY A 65 0.44 3.52 -3.63
N MET A 66 -0.62 3.19 -2.90
CA MET A 66 -1.64 2.26 -3.31
C MET A 66 -2.96 3.02 -3.37
N ARG A 67 -3.69 2.92 -4.47
CA ARG A 67 -5.04 3.47 -4.62
C ARG A 67 -5.99 2.29 -4.69
N GLN A 68 -6.83 2.18 -3.67
CA GLN A 68 -7.88 1.18 -3.60
C GLN A 68 -9.23 1.88 -3.84
N PHE A 69 -10.02 1.34 -4.74
CA PHE A 69 -11.32 1.89 -5.12
C PHE A 69 -12.33 0.76 -5.36
N ALA A 70 -13.61 1.11 -5.35
CA ALA A 70 -14.69 0.15 -5.53
C ALA A 70 -14.60 -0.54 -6.91
N SER A 71 -14.88 -1.82 -6.96
CA SER A 71 -14.77 -2.65 -8.18
C SER A 71 -15.69 -2.21 -9.31
N ASP A 72 -16.77 -1.49 -9.00
CA ASP A 72 -17.74 -0.93 -9.95
C ASP A 72 -17.38 0.48 -10.45
N ASP A 73 -16.32 1.11 -9.89
CA ASP A 73 -15.79 2.38 -10.40
C ASP A 73 -15.02 2.16 -11.71
N LYS A 74 -15.74 2.24 -12.82
CA LYS A 74 -15.17 1.99 -14.16
C LYS A 74 -14.17 3.05 -14.58
N GLU A 75 -14.35 4.31 -14.14
CA GLU A 75 -13.44 5.42 -14.45
C GLU A 75 -12.07 5.16 -13.79
N ALA A 76 -12.05 4.86 -12.50
CA ALA A 76 -10.83 4.53 -11.79
C ALA A 76 -10.16 3.25 -12.34
N ALA A 77 -10.96 2.24 -12.67
CA ALA A 77 -10.47 0.97 -13.23
C ALA A 77 -9.78 1.12 -14.58
N SER A 78 -10.14 2.13 -15.37
CA SER A 78 -9.56 2.41 -16.70
C SER A 78 -8.60 3.59 -16.75
N ALA A 79 -8.38 4.27 -15.62
CA ALA A 79 -7.63 5.52 -15.55
C ALA A 79 -6.21 5.44 -16.14
N LYS A 80 -5.58 4.26 -16.06
CA LYS A 80 -4.21 4.01 -16.56
C LYS A 80 -4.15 3.26 -17.90
N GLU A 81 -5.28 2.89 -18.52
CA GLU A 81 -5.28 2.05 -19.72
C GLU A 81 -4.53 2.67 -20.90
N ASN A 82 -4.67 3.96 -21.11
CA ASN A 82 -4.02 4.69 -22.21
C ASN A 82 -3.11 5.79 -21.68
N LEU A 83 -2.37 5.50 -20.61
CA LEU A 83 -1.43 6.44 -20.03
C LEU A 83 -0.27 6.75 -20.98
N TRP A 84 0.10 5.79 -21.81
CA TRP A 84 1.16 5.90 -22.80
C TRP A 84 0.58 5.81 -24.20
N SER A 85 1.03 6.70 -25.09
CA SER A 85 0.70 6.71 -26.50
C SER A 85 1.95 6.97 -27.34
N GLN A 86 1.94 6.57 -28.61
CA GLN A 86 3.00 6.93 -29.55
C GLN A 86 2.66 8.25 -30.24
N ASP A 87 3.65 9.13 -30.34
CA ASP A 87 3.55 10.33 -31.16
C ASP A 87 3.70 9.98 -32.67
N GLU A 88 3.57 11.01 -33.53
CA GLU A 88 3.67 10.86 -34.99
C GLU A 88 5.02 10.26 -35.47
N ASN A 89 6.06 10.34 -34.63
CA ASN A 89 7.39 9.81 -34.91
C ASN A 89 7.62 8.43 -34.28
N GLY A 90 6.57 7.82 -33.67
CA GLY A 90 6.66 6.53 -33.01
C GLY A 90 7.30 6.56 -31.61
N ASN A 91 7.58 7.75 -31.03
CA ASN A 91 8.12 7.85 -29.69
C ASN A 91 7.01 7.69 -28.66
N TRP A 92 7.26 6.94 -27.61
CA TRP A 92 6.34 6.81 -26.51
C TRP A 92 6.25 8.10 -25.70
N ARG A 93 5.02 8.59 -25.50
CA ARG A 93 4.67 9.74 -24.68
C ARG A 93 3.66 9.37 -23.64
N ILE A 94 3.83 9.93 -22.46
CA ILE A 94 2.84 9.82 -21.38
C ILE A 94 1.87 11.00 -21.45
N ASP A 95 0.60 10.76 -21.15
CA ASP A 95 -0.40 11.82 -21.03
C ASP A 95 0.02 12.78 -19.89
N PRO A 96 0.36 14.06 -20.21
CA PRO A 96 0.85 14.99 -19.21
C PRO A 96 -0.21 15.39 -18.16
N GLU A 97 -1.50 15.18 -18.43
CA GLU A 97 -2.57 15.42 -17.45
C GLU A 97 -2.72 14.26 -16.44
N LYS A 98 -2.22 13.08 -16.78
CA LYS A 98 -2.37 11.85 -15.98
C LYS A 98 -1.05 11.24 -15.54
N ASP A 99 0.09 11.83 -15.87
CA ASP A 99 1.40 11.23 -15.62
C ASP A 99 1.67 10.96 -14.13
N ALA A 100 1.06 11.72 -13.23
CA ALA A 100 1.16 11.51 -11.79
C ALA A 100 0.57 10.17 -11.33
N LEU A 101 -0.43 9.59 -12.05
CA LEU A 101 -1.02 8.29 -11.70
C LEU A 101 0.00 7.15 -11.64
N ARG A 102 1.15 7.27 -12.31
CA ARG A 102 2.26 6.30 -12.23
C ARG A 102 2.91 6.21 -10.85
N MET A 103 2.61 7.17 -9.95
CA MET A 103 3.17 7.21 -8.59
C MET A 103 2.52 6.20 -7.64
N ALA A 104 1.39 5.61 -8.04
CA ALA A 104 0.68 4.64 -7.22
C ALA A 104 0.26 3.41 -8.00
N ASN A 105 0.16 2.27 -7.31
CA ASN A 105 -0.50 1.08 -7.82
C ASN A 105 -2.02 1.23 -7.67
N HIS A 106 -2.78 0.73 -8.63
CA HIS A 106 -4.24 0.78 -8.62
C HIS A 106 -4.81 -0.61 -8.36
N THR A 107 -5.72 -0.73 -7.37
CA THR A 107 -6.34 -2.00 -6.99
C THR A 107 -7.84 -1.86 -6.87
N ARG A 108 -8.58 -2.73 -7.57
CA ARG A 108 -10.04 -2.84 -7.47
C ARG A 108 -10.41 -3.70 -6.28
N VAL A 109 -11.23 -3.18 -5.38
CA VAL A 109 -11.70 -3.87 -4.18
C VAL A 109 -13.08 -4.44 -4.41
N TYR A 110 -13.21 -5.74 -4.29
CA TYR A 110 -14.45 -6.49 -4.38
C TYR A 110 -14.96 -6.84 -2.99
N HIS A 111 -16.18 -6.42 -2.66
CA HIS A 111 -16.88 -6.83 -1.44
C HIS A 111 -17.78 -8.05 -1.66
N THR A 112 -18.09 -8.36 -2.92
CA THR A 112 -18.75 -9.58 -3.35
C THR A 112 -17.81 -10.40 -4.22
N LYS A 113 -17.88 -11.72 -4.14
CA LYS A 113 -16.97 -12.60 -4.88
C LYS A 113 -17.09 -12.38 -6.39
N PRO A 114 -16.02 -11.97 -7.08
CA PRO A 114 -16.04 -11.78 -8.52
C PRO A 114 -16.23 -13.11 -9.25
N THR A 115 -16.82 -13.06 -10.44
CA THR A 115 -16.95 -14.25 -11.30
C THR A 115 -15.58 -14.64 -11.85
N TYR A 116 -15.46 -15.89 -12.29
CA TYR A 116 -14.24 -16.35 -12.98
C TYR A 116 -13.90 -15.47 -14.18
N GLN A 117 -14.90 -15.10 -15.00
CA GLN A 117 -14.67 -14.24 -16.16
C GLN A 117 -14.15 -12.86 -15.74
N THR A 118 -14.72 -12.26 -14.70
CA THR A 118 -14.24 -10.98 -14.17
C THR A 118 -12.76 -11.03 -13.72
N VAL A 119 -12.37 -12.13 -13.08
CA VAL A 119 -10.97 -12.35 -12.67
C VAL A 119 -10.08 -12.54 -13.89
N LEU A 120 -10.50 -13.36 -14.84
CA LEU A 120 -9.76 -13.62 -16.08
C LEU A 120 -9.52 -12.32 -16.88
N ASP A 121 -10.55 -11.50 -17.04
CA ASP A 121 -10.45 -10.21 -17.74
C ASP A 121 -9.47 -9.27 -17.01
N ALA A 122 -9.53 -9.21 -15.69
CA ALA A 122 -8.62 -8.40 -14.88
C ALA A 122 -7.16 -8.87 -15.00
N VAL A 123 -6.92 -10.18 -14.92
CA VAL A 123 -5.57 -10.76 -15.06
C VAL A 123 -5.02 -10.57 -16.47
N THR A 124 -5.88 -10.75 -17.49
CA THR A 124 -5.48 -10.51 -18.89
C THR A 124 -5.07 -9.04 -19.09
N LYS A 125 -5.86 -8.11 -18.55
CA LYS A 125 -5.56 -6.69 -18.59
C LYS A 125 -4.24 -6.35 -17.89
N GLN A 126 -4.03 -6.91 -16.71
CA GLN A 126 -2.79 -6.75 -15.95
C GLN A 126 -1.58 -7.32 -16.67
N PHE A 127 -1.73 -8.45 -17.35
CA PHE A 127 -0.67 -9.05 -18.17
C PHE A 127 -0.18 -8.11 -19.29
N HIS A 128 -1.10 -7.40 -19.94
CA HIS A 128 -0.76 -6.50 -21.05
C HIS A 128 -0.33 -5.11 -20.61
N SER A 129 -0.90 -4.57 -19.54
CA SER A 129 -0.68 -3.17 -19.10
C SER A 129 0.18 -3.04 -17.84
N GLY A 130 0.40 -4.12 -17.10
CA GLY A 130 1.03 -4.08 -15.78
C GLY A 130 0.11 -3.53 -14.67
N GLU A 131 -1.13 -3.17 -15.01
CA GLU A 131 -2.10 -2.56 -14.08
C GLU A 131 -3.39 -3.35 -14.06
N GLY A 132 -4.14 -3.27 -12.97
CA GLY A 132 -5.43 -3.92 -12.84
C GLY A 132 -5.51 -4.96 -11.73
N ALA A 133 -4.71 -4.77 -10.67
CA ALA A 133 -4.78 -5.61 -9.49
C ALA A 133 -6.19 -5.65 -8.89
N ILE A 134 -6.54 -6.77 -8.31
CA ILE A 134 -7.82 -7.02 -7.65
C ILE A 134 -7.61 -7.51 -6.22
N GLN A 135 -8.52 -7.13 -5.33
CA GLN A 135 -8.55 -7.61 -3.95
C GLN A 135 -9.97 -8.02 -3.57
N PHE A 136 -10.10 -9.12 -2.86
CA PHE A 136 -11.35 -9.54 -2.25
C PHE A 136 -11.34 -9.15 -0.77
N ALA A 137 -12.11 -8.11 -0.42
CA ALA A 137 -12.08 -7.52 0.91
C ALA A 137 -12.44 -8.50 2.04
N PRO A 138 -13.47 -9.37 1.93
CA PRO A 138 -13.78 -10.35 2.98
C PRO A 138 -12.61 -11.26 3.33
N GLU A 139 -11.87 -11.75 2.33
CA GLU A 139 -10.67 -12.57 2.56
C GLU A 139 -9.56 -11.76 3.24
N ALA A 140 -9.33 -10.51 2.79
CA ALA A 140 -8.35 -9.63 3.38
C ALA A 140 -8.66 -9.32 4.86
N ILE A 141 -9.92 -9.03 5.18
CA ILE A 141 -10.39 -8.80 6.55
C ILE A 141 -10.21 -10.07 7.40
N ALA A 142 -10.61 -11.23 6.87
CA ALA A 142 -10.46 -12.50 7.60
C ALA A 142 -8.99 -12.78 7.95
N ARG A 143 -8.07 -12.61 7.02
CA ARG A 143 -6.63 -12.85 7.24
C ARG A 143 -5.97 -11.82 8.14
N SER A 144 -6.39 -10.56 8.08
CA SER A 144 -5.85 -9.51 8.94
C SER A 144 -6.37 -9.55 10.38
N ASN A 145 -7.39 -10.36 10.66
CA ASN A 145 -7.90 -10.64 11.99
C ASN A 145 -7.45 -12.05 12.51
N ALA A 146 -6.23 -12.46 12.19
CA ALA A 146 -5.68 -13.76 12.55
C ALA A 146 -5.53 -13.99 14.08
N ASP A 147 -5.58 -12.92 14.86
CA ASP A 147 -5.62 -12.98 16.33
C ASP A 147 -6.90 -13.63 16.86
N ILE A 148 -8.02 -13.46 16.18
CA ILE A 148 -9.33 -14.03 16.52
C ILE A 148 -9.75 -15.15 15.54
N LEU A 149 -9.54 -14.97 14.23
CA LEU A 149 -9.83 -15.95 13.18
C LEU A 149 -8.58 -16.83 12.93
N LYS A 150 -8.28 -17.72 13.88
CA LYS A 150 -6.99 -18.40 14.00
C LYS A 150 -6.74 -19.46 12.94
N ASP A 151 -7.79 -20.06 12.39
CA ASP A 151 -7.71 -21.16 11.43
C ASP A 151 -8.54 -20.90 10.17
N ASP A 152 -8.39 -21.78 9.20
CA ASP A 152 -9.07 -21.64 7.91
C ASP A 152 -10.58 -21.90 7.99
N GLU A 153 -11.07 -22.61 8.99
CA GLU A 153 -12.49 -22.88 9.16
C GLU A 153 -13.20 -21.62 9.62
N LEU A 154 -12.67 -20.94 10.64
CA LEU A 154 -13.20 -19.67 11.13
C LEU A 154 -13.15 -18.56 10.07
N ARG A 155 -12.09 -18.53 9.27
CA ARG A 155 -11.98 -17.57 8.15
C ARG A 155 -13.03 -17.83 7.09
N LYS A 156 -13.27 -19.09 6.73
CA LYS A 156 -14.32 -19.47 5.77
C LYS A 156 -15.69 -19.09 6.29
N GLU A 157 -16.01 -19.39 7.54
CA GLU A 157 -17.28 -19.02 8.17
C GLU A 157 -17.50 -17.50 8.11
N PHE A 158 -16.49 -16.70 8.48
CA PHE A 158 -16.54 -15.25 8.36
C PHE A 158 -16.82 -14.79 6.92
N ILE A 159 -16.10 -15.34 5.94
CA ILE A 159 -16.24 -14.99 4.52
C ILE A 159 -17.63 -15.37 4.00
N GLU A 160 -18.17 -16.49 4.41
CA GLU A 160 -19.54 -16.92 4.05
C GLU A 160 -20.58 -15.97 4.62
N ILE A 161 -20.52 -15.64 5.91
CA ILE A 161 -21.41 -14.66 6.55
C ILE A 161 -21.32 -13.30 5.84
N TYR A 162 -20.10 -12.81 5.59
CA TYR A 162 -19.89 -11.55 4.90
C TYR A 162 -20.49 -11.55 3.49
N SER A 163 -20.29 -12.64 2.74
CA SER A 163 -20.72 -12.75 1.35
C SER A 163 -22.23 -12.92 1.19
N GLU A 164 -22.88 -13.63 2.10
CA GLU A 164 -24.30 -13.98 2.05
C GLU A 164 -25.19 -12.97 2.77
N GLN A 165 -24.72 -12.45 3.91
CA GLN A 165 -25.51 -11.61 4.81
C GLN A 165 -25.01 -10.17 4.89
N GLY A 166 -23.81 -9.90 4.36
CA GLY A 166 -23.23 -8.57 4.27
C GLY A 166 -22.27 -8.21 5.40
N LYS A 167 -21.63 -7.05 5.23
CA LYS A 167 -20.59 -6.55 6.13
C LYS A 167 -21.08 -6.38 7.57
N ASP A 168 -22.29 -5.88 7.75
CA ASP A 168 -22.84 -5.57 9.07
C ASP A 168 -23.10 -6.85 9.87
N GLU A 169 -23.59 -7.90 9.23
CA GLU A 169 -23.82 -9.18 9.90
C GLU A 169 -22.49 -9.88 10.27
N ALA A 170 -21.49 -9.82 9.38
CA ALA A 170 -20.15 -10.31 9.69
C ALA A 170 -19.51 -9.54 10.87
N ARG A 171 -19.76 -8.24 10.94
CA ARG A 171 -19.35 -7.38 12.06
C ARG A 171 -20.01 -7.80 13.39
N ASN A 172 -21.34 -8.03 13.35
CA ASN A 172 -22.11 -8.51 14.49
C ASN A 172 -21.62 -9.88 14.96
N TRP A 173 -21.36 -10.78 14.02
CA TRP A 173 -20.83 -12.11 14.30
C TRP A 173 -19.46 -12.06 14.99
N ILE A 174 -18.52 -11.23 14.51
CA ILE A 174 -17.22 -11.02 15.19
C ILE A 174 -17.44 -10.53 16.61
N ASN A 175 -18.29 -9.53 16.81
CA ASN A 175 -18.51 -8.95 18.14
C ASN A 175 -19.15 -9.93 19.10
N SER A 176 -20.12 -10.72 18.64
CA SER A 176 -20.81 -11.73 19.48
C SER A 176 -19.93 -12.93 19.80
N SER A 177 -19.07 -13.36 18.90
CA SER A 177 -18.24 -14.57 19.06
C SER A 177 -16.94 -14.30 19.81
N TYR A 178 -16.34 -13.11 19.67
CA TYR A 178 -15.01 -12.79 20.18
C TYR A 178 -14.93 -11.54 21.04
N GLY A 179 -15.99 -10.75 21.10
CA GLY A 179 -16.08 -9.51 21.87
C GLY A 179 -16.45 -9.69 23.33
N PRO A 180 -16.90 -8.63 24.02
CA PRO A 180 -17.27 -7.38 23.37
C PRO A 180 -16.07 -6.51 22.98
N PHE A 181 -16.11 -5.95 21.78
CA PHE A 181 -15.18 -4.93 21.31
C PHE A 181 -15.82 -3.55 21.39
N SER A 182 -15.02 -2.49 21.50
CA SER A 182 -15.54 -1.14 21.31
C SER A 182 -15.96 -0.94 19.84
N GLU A 183 -16.88 0.00 19.60
CA GLU A 183 -17.30 0.34 18.23
C GLU A 183 -16.11 0.77 17.38
N GLU A 184 -15.17 1.53 17.96
CA GLU A 184 -13.96 1.98 17.27
C GLU A 184 -13.03 0.80 16.87
N GLU A 185 -12.80 -0.14 17.80
CA GLU A 185 -12.00 -1.32 17.51
C GLU A 185 -12.68 -2.20 16.44
N LEU A 186 -13.98 -2.38 16.55
CA LEU A 186 -14.75 -3.19 15.61
C LEU A 186 -14.73 -2.58 14.20
N ASP A 187 -14.88 -1.26 14.09
CA ASP A 187 -14.74 -0.55 12.82
C ASP A 187 -13.33 -0.66 12.23
N HIS A 188 -12.31 -0.57 13.10
CA HIS A 188 -10.92 -0.78 12.72
C HIS A 188 -10.71 -2.18 12.16
N ARG A 189 -11.17 -3.22 12.87
CA ARG A 189 -11.07 -4.64 12.45
C ARG A 189 -11.74 -4.89 11.09
N MET A 190 -12.94 -4.34 10.88
CA MET A 190 -13.70 -4.47 9.63
C MET A 190 -13.15 -3.62 8.48
N SER A 191 -12.18 -2.78 8.73
CA SER A 191 -11.49 -1.93 7.75
C SER A 191 -10.05 -2.39 7.43
N ARG A 192 -9.59 -3.51 8.01
CA ARG A 192 -8.24 -4.08 7.82
C ARG A 192 -8.06 -4.72 6.45
N TYR A 193 -8.44 -4.06 5.38
CA TYR A 193 -8.17 -4.47 3.99
C TYR A 193 -7.37 -3.44 3.21
N GLY A 194 -6.88 -2.39 3.88
CA GLY A 194 -5.91 -1.47 3.30
C GLY A 194 -4.60 -2.17 2.97
N LEU A 195 -4.03 -1.86 1.81
CA LEU A 195 -2.77 -2.41 1.34
C LEU A 195 -1.67 -1.35 1.40
N ASN A 196 -0.46 -1.75 1.76
CA ASN A 196 0.72 -0.95 1.46
C ASN A 196 1.07 -1.02 -0.04
N PRO A 197 1.94 -0.14 -0.56
CA PRO A 197 2.24 -0.07 -2.00
C PRO A 197 2.74 -1.37 -2.64
N CYS A 198 3.41 -2.22 -1.87
CA CYS A 198 3.92 -3.50 -2.34
C CYS A 198 2.90 -4.64 -2.22
N GLY A 199 1.79 -4.43 -1.49
CA GLY A 199 0.69 -5.38 -1.36
C GLY A 199 0.95 -6.56 -0.42
N GLU A 200 1.99 -6.49 0.42
CA GLU A 200 2.35 -7.58 1.35
C GLU A 200 1.77 -7.43 2.75
N ILE A 201 1.24 -6.23 3.09
CA ILE A 201 0.68 -5.95 4.42
C ILE A 201 -0.76 -5.50 4.30
N LEU A 202 -1.62 -6.07 5.14
CA LEU A 202 -3.01 -5.69 5.32
C LEU A 202 -3.19 -4.94 6.65
N GLY A 203 -3.94 -3.86 6.64
CA GLY A 203 -4.22 -3.10 7.85
C GLY A 203 -5.12 -1.88 7.59
N ASN A 204 -5.29 -1.08 8.63
CA ASN A 204 -6.03 0.18 8.57
C ASN A 204 -5.26 1.27 9.30
N ASP A 205 -4.89 2.37 8.60
CA ASP A 205 -4.11 3.49 9.15
C ASP A 205 -2.80 3.08 9.84
N PHE A 206 -2.13 2.05 9.38
CA PHE A 206 -0.99 1.43 10.04
C PHE A 206 0.36 2.03 9.61
N HIS A 207 1.37 1.80 10.46
CA HIS A 207 2.78 2.03 10.14
C HIS A 207 3.50 0.70 9.97
N CYS A 208 4.27 0.61 8.89
CA CYS A 208 5.10 -0.54 8.59
C CYS A 208 6.52 -0.28 9.10
N ASN A 209 6.91 -0.92 10.19
CA ASN A 209 8.24 -0.83 10.77
C ASN A 209 9.10 -1.97 10.23
N LEU A 210 10.07 -1.65 9.37
CA LEU A 210 10.88 -2.65 8.67
C LEU A 210 12.36 -2.51 9.02
N ALA A 211 13.05 -3.66 9.07
CA ALA A 211 14.50 -3.77 9.02
C ALA A 211 14.90 -4.85 8.01
N GLU A 212 16.07 -4.71 7.43
CA GLU A 212 16.64 -5.68 6.50
C GLU A 212 18.02 -6.13 6.95
N VAL A 213 18.26 -7.43 6.84
CA VAL A 213 19.57 -8.05 7.07
C VAL A 213 20.22 -8.31 5.72
N HIS A 214 21.43 -7.79 5.52
CA HIS A 214 22.22 -8.01 4.30
C HIS A 214 22.96 -9.34 4.39
N LEU A 215 22.34 -10.43 3.91
CA LEU A 215 22.90 -11.78 4.00
C LEU A 215 24.24 -11.93 3.27
N ASN A 216 24.44 -11.22 2.17
CA ASN A 216 25.70 -11.23 1.42
C ASN A 216 26.91 -10.66 2.21
N GLN A 217 26.68 -10.08 3.38
CA GLN A 217 27.71 -9.60 4.29
C GLN A 217 27.92 -10.51 5.51
N ILE A 218 27.22 -11.64 5.56
CA ILE A 218 27.25 -12.57 6.69
C ILE A 218 27.84 -13.89 6.22
N ASP A 219 28.72 -14.49 7.04
CA ASP A 219 29.27 -15.80 6.79
C ASP A 219 28.17 -16.87 6.87
N PRO A 220 27.88 -17.63 5.78
CA PRO A 220 26.85 -18.67 5.78
C PRO A 220 27.16 -19.84 6.72
N GLU A 221 28.40 -20.06 7.11
CA GLU A 221 28.79 -21.10 8.09
C GLU A 221 28.70 -20.60 9.54
N ASN A 222 28.61 -19.27 9.75
CA ASN A 222 28.58 -18.67 11.09
C ASN A 222 27.13 -18.42 11.59
N PHE A 223 26.51 -19.47 12.10
CA PHE A 223 25.15 -19.40 12.62
C PHE A 223 24.94 -18.39 13.77
N GLU A 224 25.96 -18.19 14.61
CA GLU A 224 25.86 -17.21 15.70
C GLU A 224 25.90 -15.76 15.20
N GLU A 225 26.59 -15.49 14.11
CA GLU A 225 26.58 -14.18 13.44
C GLU A 225 25.22 -13.90 12.81
N GLN A 226 24.66 -14.88 12.09
CA GLN A 226 23.30 -14.81 11.50
C GLN A 226 22.26 -14.50 12.58
N LYS A 227 22.28 -15.26 13.67
CA LYS A 227 21.39 -15.07 14.82
C LYS A 227 21.50 -13.69 15.45
N LYS A 228 22.73 -13.17 15.61
CA LYS A 228 22.95 -11.83 16.15
C LYS A 228 22.41 -10.76 15.22
N ALA A 229 22.62 -10.88 13.90
CA ALA A 229 22.13 -9.94 12.91
C ALA A 229 20.60 -9.85 12.90
N PHE A 230 19.92 -10.99 12.84
CA PHE A 230 18.45 -11.03 12.89
C PHE A 230 17.89 -10.55 14.23
N LYS A 231 18.56 -10.88 15.35
CA LYS A 231 18.16 -10.36 16.66
C LYS A 231 18.32 -8.83 16.75
N ALA A 232 19.38 -8.28 16.21
CA ALA A 232 19.59 -6.83 16.18
C ALA A 232 18.52 -6.14 15.30
N ALA A 233 18.21 -6.71 14.14
CA ALA A 233 17.15 -6.19 13.27
C ALA A 233 15.77 -6.24 13.95
N ALA A 234 15.43 -7.36 14.60
CA ALA A 234 14.18 -7.51 15.35
C ALA A 234 14.07 -6.50 16.49
N LEU A 235 15.16 -6.28 17.24
CA LEU A 235 15.20 -5.28 18.31
C LEU A 235 15.02 -3.86 17.77
N SER A 236 15.63 -3.56 16.62
CA SER A 236 15.51 -2.24 15.98
C SER A 236 14.07 -1.90 15.62
N VAL A 237 13.35 -2.83 14.97
CA VAL A 237 11.94 -2.59 14.62
C VAL A 237 11.01 -2.59 15.84
N ALA A 238 11.29 -3.42 16.84
CA ALA A 238 10.52 -3.43 18.08
C ALA A 238 10.64 -2.09 18.84
N CYS A 239 11.81 -1.45 18.83
CA CYS A 239 12.00 -0.13 19.42
C CYS A 239 11.15 0.96 18.74
N LEU A 240 10.83 0.82 17.44
CA LEU A 240 9.96 1.78 16.72
C LEU A 240 8.50 1.75 17.21
N LEU A 241 8.07 0.68 17.85
CA LEU A 241 6.74 0.61 18.46
C LEU A 241 6.56 1.61 19.63
N ASN A 242 7.64 2.12 20.20
CA ASN A 242 7.60 3.12 21.25
C ASN A 242 7.53 4.56 20.72
N HIS A 243 7.51 4.77 19.39
CA HIS A 243 7.41 6.11 18.84
C HIS A 243 6.07 6.74 19.16
N GLU A 244 6.09 7.99 19.63
CA GLU A 244 4.88 8.76 19.90
C GLU A 244 4.42 9.47 18.63
N PHE A 245 3.21 9.15 18.16
CA PHE A 245 2.63 9.79 16.99
C PHE A 245 1.87 11.06 17.40
N GLU A 246 2.09 12.16 16.68
CA GLU A 246 1.34 13.40 16.84
C GLU A 246 -0.14 13.24 16.40
N VAL A 247 -0.39 12.39 15.42
CA VAL A 247 -1.73 12.11 14.90
C VAL A 247 -2.35 10.97 15.70
N GLU A 248 -3.42 11.26 16.42
CA GLU A 248 -4.09 10.32 17.33
C GLU A 248 -4.54 9.03 16.63
N ARG A 249 -5.09 9.11 15.43
CA ARG A 249 -5.55 7.93 14.68
C ARG A 249 -4.41 6.95 14.37
N TYR A 250 -3.17 7.41 14.16
CA TYR A 250 -2.01 6.53 13.98
C TYR A 250 -1.54 5.91 15.29
N ARG A 251 -1.68 6.61 16.40
CA ARG A 251 -1.40 6.07 17.73
C ARG A 251 -2.36 4.93 18.05
N LYS A 252 -3.67 5.15 17.86
CA LYS A 252 -4.70 4.12 18.08
C LYS A 252 -4.54 2.93 17.16
N SER A 253 -4.27 3.15 15.87
CA SER A 253 -4.03 2.08 14.93
C SER A 253 -2.86 1.19 15.35
N ARG A 254 -1.76 1.77 15.85
CA ARG A 254 -0.63 1.00 16.36
C ARG A 254 -0.97 0.17 17.59
N GLU A 255 -1.88 0.64 18.45
CA GLU A 255 -2.35 -0.14 19.60
C GLU A 255 -3.11 -1.40 19.17
N TYR A 256 -3.88 -1.29 18.07
CA TYR A 256 -4.59 -2.41 17.46
C TYR A 256 -3.70 -3.28 16.56
N ASP A 257 -2.80 -2.66 15.81
CA ASP A 257 -1.96 -3.31 14.81
C ASP A 257 -0.47 -2.95 14.98
N PRO A 258 0.22 -3.52 15.96
CA PRO A 258 1.66 -3.28 16.19
C PRO A 258 2.51 -4.02 15.16
N ILE A 259 2.49 -3.56 13.89
CA ILE A 259 3.13 -4.25 12.76
C ILE A 259 4.64 -4.00 12.77
N VAL A 260 5.40 -5.09 12.79
CA VAL A 260 6.85 -5.11 12.63
C VAL A 260 7.25 -6.19 11.64
N GLY A 261 8.34 -5.95 10.88
CA GLY A 261 8.86 -6.91 9.93
C GLY A 261 10.39 -6.89 9.88
N VAL A 262 10.98 -8.07 9.81
CA VAL A 262 12.41 -8.23 9.53
C VAL A 262 12.54 -9.05 8.26
N SER A 263 13.14 -8.46 7.24
CA SER A 263 13.40 -9.07 5.95
C SER A 263 14.91 -9.29 5.76
N PHE A 264 15.28 -9.75 4.58
CA PHE A 264 16.67 -9.90 4.19
C PHE A 264 16.87 -9.61 2.70
N THR A 265 18.10 -9.23 2.35
CA THR A 265 18.58 -9.04 0.98
C THR A 265 19.83 -9.86 0.74
N GLY A 266 20.24 -10.03 -0.53
CA GLY A 266 21.45 -10.76 -0.88
C GLY A 266 21.36 -12.28 -0.70
N LEU A 267 20.15 -12.85 -0.72
CA LEU A 267 19.92 -14.29 -0.54
C LEU A 267 20.64 -15.12 -1.60
N PHE A 268 20.65 -14.66 -2.87
CA PHE A 268 21.32 -15.39 -3.94
C PHE A 268 22.83 -15.51 -3.69
N ASP A 269 23.49 -14.41 -3.38
CA ASP A 269 24.92 -14.37 -3.06
C ASP A 269 25.24 -15.23 -1.84
N PHE A 270 24.38 -15.15 -0.82
CA PHE A 270 24.51 -16.00 0.38
C PHE A 270 24.43 -17.49 0.02
N CYS A 271 23.48 -17.90 -0.81
CA CYS A 271 23.35 -19.27 -1.25
C CYS A 271 24.53 -19.74 -2.11
N VAL A 272 25.07 -18.89 -2.99
CA VAL A 272 26.29 -19.19 -3.76
C VAL A 272 27.49 -19.39 -2.83
N HIS A 273 27.65 -18.57 -1.80
CA HIS A 273 28.71 -18.76 -0.82
C HIS A 273 28.52 -20.02 0.04
N ALA A 274 27.27 -20.40 0.36
CA ALA A 274 26.97 -21.57 1.18
C ALA A 274 27.10 -22.89 0.41
N PHE A 275 26.73 -22.91 -0.88
CA PHE A 275 26.52 -24.15 -1.62
C PHE A 275 27.31 -24.26 -2.92
N GLY A 276 27.94 -23.19 -3.36
CA GLY A 276 28.71 -23.10 -4.60
C GLY A 276 27.87 -22.71 -5.81
#